data_dcb0bb891d749be7d20417f8b3c46eb2
#
_entry.id   dcb0bb891d749be7d20417f8b3c46eb2
#
_cell.length_a   1.000
_cell.length_b   1.000
_cell.length_c   1.000
_cell.angle_alpha   90.00
_cell.angle_beta   90.00
_cell.angle_gamma   90.00
#
_symmetry.space_group_name_H-M   'P 1'
#
loop_
_entity.id
_entity.type
_entity.pdbx_description
1 polymer ?
#
loop_
_entity_poly.entity_id
_entity_poly.type
_entity_poly.pdbx_seq_one_letter_code
_entity_poly.pdbx_strand_id
1 'polypeptide(L)'
;MSTAQTLLTIAALVLLSMSLLNFNGTVAQSGNSIESAQDGILETTIATSFLELAQGLAFDEVTDSSDAAITSLSVLTSPTQLGPDSLSENSVYTFDDFDDFNGLALDKAVSGNGRRYRAQFSVSYIDPNDASLVSATRTYVKRMDLKIWRILPPLRSSSASDTLKMSLAMGYFHFD
;
A
#
# COMPACT_ATOMS: atom_id res chain seq x y z
N MET A 1 -22.05 7.77 62.08
CA MET A 1 -22.40 7.02 60.88
C MET A 1 -22.44 5.55 61.27
N SER A 2 -23.45 4.79 60.80
CA SER A 2 -23.45 3.35 61.06
C SER A 2 -22.46 2.64 60.16
N THR A 3 -21.91 1.51 60.63
CA THR A 3 -20.95 0.70 59.83
C THR A 3 -21.54 0.29 58.47
N ALA A 4 -22.86 0.13 58.37
CA ALA A 4 -23.56 -0.16 57.11
C ALA A 4 -23.49 1.02 56.13
N GLN A 5 -23.59 2.26 56.60
CA GLN A 5 -23.46 3.45 55.73
C GLN A 5 -22.04 3.63 55.19
N THR A 6 -21.03 3.38 55.97
CA THR A 6 -19.64 3.43 55.52
C THR A 6 -19.31 2.34 54.48
N LEU A 7 -19.82 1.13 54.67
CA LEU A 7 -19.67 0.04 53.71
C LEU A 7 -20.36 0.37 52.37
N LEU A 8 -21.55 0.96 52.40
CA LEU A 8 -22.31 1.32 51.23
C LEU A 8 -21.60 2.48 50.43
N THR A 9 -21.03 3.44 51.13
CA THR A 9 -20.25 4.50 50.48
C THR A 9 -18.97 3.99 49.83
N ILE A 10 -18.25 3.08 50.49
CA ILE A 10 -17.05 2.45 49.92
C ILE A 10 -17.43 1.64 48.68
N ALA A 11 -18.49 0.81 48.76
CA ALA A 11 -18.94 0.06 47.60
C ALA A 11 -19.32 0.96 46.40
N ALA A 12 -20.03 2.07 46.66
CA ALA A 12 -20.38 3.02 45.65
C ALA A 12 -19.15 3.69 44.98
N LEU A 13 -18.13 4.02 45.81
CA LEU A 13 -16.87 4.60 45.27
C LEU A 13 -16.10 3.60 44.42
N VAL A 14 -16.05 2.33 44.83
CA VAL A 14 -15.40 1.26 44.04
C VAL A 14 -16.11 1.08 42.70
N LEU A 15 -17.45 1.00 42.70
CA LEU A 15 -18.23 0.88 41.47
C LEU A 15 -18.03 2.12 40.53
N LEU A 16 -18.02 3.32 41.09
CA LEU A 16 -17.76 4.53 40.36
C LEU A 16 -16.35 4.52 39.74
N SER A 17 -15.36 4.12 40.50
CA SER A 17 -13.97 4.01 40.03
C SER A 17 -13.84 3.00 38.89
N MET A 18 -14.46 1.83 39.01
CA MET A 18 -14.48 0.82 37.95
C MET A 18 -15.19 1.34 36.69
N SER A 19 -16.31 2.04 36.84
CA SER A 19 -17.03 2.66 35.72
C SER A 19 -16.19 3.68 34.99
N LEU A 20 -15.47 4.55 35.71
CA LEU A 20 -14.58 5.54 35.12
C LEU A 20 -13.40 4.90 34.38
N LEU A 21 -12.80 3.84 34.94
CA LEU A 21 -11.71 3.10 34.28
C LEU A 21 -12.19 2.45 32.98
N ASN A 22 -13.35 1.79 33.01
CA ASN A 22 -13.93 1.18 31.81
C ASN A 22 -14.28 2.23 30.73
N PHE A 23 -14.85 3.36 31.15
CA PHE A 23 -15.15 4.46 30.23
C PHE A 23 -13.88 5.01 29.56
N ASN A 24 -12.83 5.29 30.33
CA ASN A 24 -11.56 5.75 29.77
C ASN A 24 -10.94 4.72 28.81
N GLY A 25 -11.03 3.43 29.14
CA GLY A 25 -10.57 2.35 28.25
C GLY A 25 -11.34 2.35 26.92
N THR A 26 -12.66 2.49 26.98
CA THR A 26 -13.53 2.54 25.78
C THR A 26 -13.22 3.76 24.91
N VAL A 27 -13.01 4.93 25.51
CA VAL A 27 -12.66 6.16 24.79
C VAL A 27 -11.30 6.01 24.09
N ALA A 28 -10.30 5.47 24.79
CA ALA A 28 -8.98 5.23 24.22
C ALA A 28 -9.03 4.23 23.05
N GLN A 29 -9.79 3.15 23.19
CA GLN A 29 -9.97 2.16 22.12
C GLN A 29 -10.70 2.77 20.90
N SER A 30 -11.73 3.56 21.12
CA SER A 30 -12.44 4.28 20.06
C SER A 30 -11.49 5.23 19.30
N GLY A 31 -10.64 5.97 20.03
CA GLY A 31 -9.63 6.84 19.43
C GLY A 31 -8.66 6.07 18.51
N ASN A 32 -8.17 4.93 18.97
CA ASN A 32 -7.28 4.08 18.17
C ASN A 32 -7.98 3.55 16.90
N SER A 33 -9.25 3.16 17.01
CA SER A 33 -10.03 2.68 15.87
C SER A 33 -10.24 3.76 14.81
N ILE A 34 -10.51 4.99 15.25
CA ILE A 34 -10.65 6.15 14.34
C ILE A 34 -9.31 6.44 13.64
N GLU A 35 -8.21 6.39 14.38
CA GLU A 35 -6.87 6.61 13.83
C GLU A 35 -6.53 5.57 12.76
N SER A 36 -6.77 4.28 13.03
CA SER A 36 -6.54 3.19 12.06
C SER A 36 -7.44 3.34 10.83
N ALA A 37 -8.70 3.74 10.99
CA ALA A 37 -9.60 3.97 9.87
C ALA A 37 -9.11 5.13 8.98
N GLN A 38 -8.63 6.22 9.58
CA GLN A 38 -8.04 7.34 8.85
C GLN A 38 -6.79 6.94 8.08
N ASP A 39 -5.91 6.13 8.69
CA ASP A 39 -4.72 5.62 8.02
C ASP A 39 -5.09 4.75 6.82
N GLY A 40 -6.03 3.83 6.98
CA GLY A 40 -6.51 2.98 5.89
C GLY A 40 -7.07 3.77 4.70
N ILE A 41 -7.80 4.86 4.95
CA ILE A 41 -8.30 5.75 3.89
C ILE A 41 -7.13 6.44 3.18
N LEU A 42 -6.16 6.96 3.92
CA LEU A 42 -5.01 7.66 3.35
C LEU A 42 -4.12 6.69 2.56
N GLU A 43 -3.85 5.51 3.09
CA GLU A 43 -3.08 4.47 2.41
C GLU A 43 -3.76 4.04 1.12
N THR A 44 -5.08 3.81 1.14
CA THR A 44 -5.85 3.47 -0.06
C THR A 44 -5.80 4.59 -1.09
N THR A 45 -5.96 5.85 -0.67
CA THR A 45 -5.89 6.99 -1.58
C THR A 45 -4.51 7.11 -2.25
N ILE A 46 -3.45 6.94 -1.48
CA ILE A 46 -2.08 6.96 -2.00
C ILE A 46 -1.87 5.79 -2.96
N ALA A 47 -2.31 4.57 -2.57
CA ALA A 47 -2.20 3.39 -3.42
C ALA A 47 -2.90 3.58 -4.76
N THR A 48 -4.16 4.00 -4.73
CA THR A 48 -4.97 4.21 -5.93
C THR A 48 -4.32 5.22 -6.87
N SER A 49 -3.76 6.32 -6.34
CA SER A 49 -3.09 7.32 -7.17
C SER A 49 -1.86 6.78 -7.90
N PHE A 50 -1.10 5.86 -7.28
CA PHE A 50 0.03 5.23 -7.95
C PHE A 50 -0.41 4.17 -8.97
N LEU A 51 -1.44 3.39 -8.63
CA LEU A 51 -1.96 2.39 -9.57
C LEU A 51 -2.59 3.04 -10.81
N GLU A 52 -3.29 4.15 -10.64
CA GLU A 52 -3.84 4.94 -11.75
C GLU A 52 -2.72 5.52 -12.64
N LEU A 53 -1.64 6.02 -12.02
CA LEU A 53 -0.48 6.49 -12.77
C LEU A 53 0.14 5.34 -13.59
N ALA A 54 0.38 4.20 -12.96
CA ALA A 54 0.98 3.04 -13.61
C ALA A 54 0.13 2.46 -14.75
N GLN A 55 -1.20 2.53 -14.63
CA GLN A 55 -2.13 2.09 -15.70
C GLN A 55 -2.05 2.96 -16.95
N GLY A 56 -1.58 4.18 -16.83
CA GLY A 56 -1.44 5.12 -17.94
C GLY A 56 -0.14 4.99 -18.73
N LEU A 57 0.81 4.15 -18.24
CA LEU A 57 2.12 3.96 -18.88
C LEU A 57 2.10 2.84 -19.91
N ALA A 58 3.16 2.76 -20.72
CA ALA A 58 3.37 1.67 -21.66
C ALA A 58 3.54 0.33 -20.90
N PHE A 59 3.32 -0.79 -21.58
CA PHE A 59 3.51 -2.13 -20.98
C PHE A 59 4.99 -2.46 -20.74
N ASP A 60 5.86 -1.98 -21.63
CA ASP A 60 7.30 -2.27 -21.69
C ASP A 60 7.95 -1.19 -22.56
N GLU A 61 9.22 -0.86 -22.38
CA GLU A 61 9.99 0.11 -23.13
C GLU A 61 9.81 -0.01 -24.64
N VAL A 62 9.76 -1.25 -25.15
CA VAL A 62 9.54 -1.52 -26.58
C VAL A 62 8.13 -1.12 -27.02
N THR A 63 7.15 -1.06 -26.11
CA THR A 63 5.78 -0.64 -26.43
C THR A 63 5.57 0.86 -26.37
N ASP A 64 6.43 1.60 -25.69
CA ASP A 64 6.41 3.05 -25.69
C ASP A 64 7.00 3.60 -26.99
N SER A 65 8.09 3.04 -27.44
CA SER A 65 8.85 3.52 -28.59
C SER A 65 8.33 3.04 -29.96
N SER A 66 7.37 2.09 -30.02
CA SER A 66 6.94 1.44 -31.27
C SER A 66 5.44 1.20 -31.33
N ASP A 67 4.80 1.69 -32.39
CA ASP A 67 3.40 1.36 -32.74
C ASP A 67 3.25 -0.05 -33.35
N ALA A 68 4.34 -0.80 -33.55
CA ALA A 68 4.31 -2.12 -34.14
C ALA A 68 3.88 -3.19 -33.12
N ALA A 69 3.03 -4.11 -33.58
CA ALA A 69 2.63 -5.27 -32.75
C ALA A 69 3.82 -6.09 -32.29
N ILE A 70 3.91 -6.36 -30.99
CA ILE A 70 4.91 -7.29 -30.45
C ILE A 70 4.43 -8.72 -30.67
N THR A 71 5.07 -9.41 -31.58
CA THR A 71 4.75 -10.80 -31.93
C THR A 71 5.67 -11.82 -31.25
N SER A 72 6.75 -11.35 -30.59
CA SER A 72 7.73 -12.22 -29.92
C SER A 72 8.01 -11.74 -28.51
N LEU A 73 7.88 -12.64 -27.52
CA LEU A 73 8.23 -12.38 -26.13
C LEU A 73 9.72 -12.03 -25.94
N SER A 74 10.59 -12.39 -26.88
CA SER A 74 12.03 -12.17 -26.76
C SER A 74 12.45 -10.69 -26.79
N VAL A 75 11.62 -9.82 -27.35
CA VAL A 75 11.88 -8.38 -27.44
C VAL A 75 11.52 -7.61 -26.16
N LEU A 76 10.66 -8.19 -25.29
CA LEU A 76 10.29 -7.57 -24.03
C LEU A 76 11.47 -7.55 -23.05
N THR A 77 11.42 -6.69 -22.05
CA THR A 77 12.42 -6.58 -20.98
C THR A 77 12.59 -7.90 -20.25
N SER A 78 13.84 -8.27 -19.94
CA SER A 78 14.11 -9.52 -19.21
C SER A 78 13.56 -9.47 -17.79
N PRO A 79 13.04 -10.59 -17.21
CA PRO A 79 12.58 -10.63 -15.83
C PRO A 79 13.60 -10.18 -14.79
N THR A 80 14.89 -10.26 -15.13
CA THR A 80 16.01 -9.82 -14.25
C THR A 80 16.43 -8.38 -14.46
N GLN A 81 15.82 -7.69 -15.43
CA GLN A 81 16.16 -6.32 -15.81
C GLN A 81 14.95 -5.37 -15.70
N LEU A 82 13.84 -5.83 -15.11
CA LEU A 82 12.69 -4.97 -14.82
C LEU A 82 13.10 -3.82 -13.90
N GLY A 83 12.71 -2.61 -14.24
CA GLY A 83 13.00 -1.38 -13.51
C GLY A 83 13.55 -0.31 -14.43
N PRO A 84 13.76 0.93 -13.93
CA PRO A 84 14.20 2.05 -14.74
C PRO A 84 15.43 1.70 -15.58
N ASP A 85 15.35 1.90 -16.87
CA ASP A 85 16.42 1.57 -17.83
C ASP A 85 17.25 2.80 -18.23
N SER A 86 16.78 4.02 -17.90
CA SER A 86 17.43 5.28 -18.15
C SER A 86 17.68 6.08 -16.86
N LEU A 87 18.78 6.85 -16.83
CA LEU A 87 19.09 7.79 -15.74
C LEU A 87 18.07 8.95 -15.64
N SER A 88 17.27 9.18 -16.68
CA SER A 88 16.20 10.18 -16.70
C SER A 88 14.96 9.72 -15.94
N GLU A 89 14.75 8.43 -15.77
CA GLU A 89 13.63 7.80 -15.05
C GLU A 89 13.89 7.73 -13.55
N ASN A 90 14.12 8.86 -12.94
CA ASN A 90 14.47 8.95 -11.50
C ASN A 90 13.28 9.34 -10.61
N SER A 91 12.10 9.45 -11.18
CA SER A 91 10.87 9.87 -10.51
C SER A 91 9.65 9.22 -11.18
N VAL A 92 8.63 8.92 -10.39
CA VAL A 92 7.34 8.40 -10.88
C VAL A 92 6.66 9.28 -11.96
N TYR A 93 7.12 10.52 -12.12
CA TYR A 93 6.63 11.43 -13.15
C TYR A 93 7.45 11.40 -14.46
N THR A 94 8.55 10.68 -14.45
CA THR A 94 9.44 10.50 -15.61
C THR A 94 9.49 9.04 -16.07
N PHE A 95 8.75 8.16 -15.41
CA PHE A 95 8.55 6.79 -15.84
C PHE A 95 7.70 6.75 -17.11
N ASP A 96 8.06 5.94 -18.08
CA ASP A 96 7.37 5.79 -19.35
C ASP A 96 6.79 4.40 -19.54
N ASP A 97 7.27 3.41 -18.79
CA ASP A 97 6.69 2.07 -18.78
C ASP A 97 6.30 1.54 -17.39
N PHE A 98 5.59 0.42 -17.42
CA PHE A 98 5.00 -0.18 -16.20
C PHE A 98 6.06 -0.78 -15.28
N ASP A 99 7.15 -1.28 -15.82
CA ASP A 99 8.17 -1.95 -15.01
C ASP A 99 9.14 -1.00 -14.32
N ASP A 100 9.18 0.28 -14.67
CA ASP A 100 9.95 1.32 -13.97
C ASP A 100 9.64 1.41 -12.47
N PHE A 101 8.46 0.99 -12.09
CA PHE A 101 8.11 0.90 -10.67
C PHE A 101 8.85 -0.21 -9.93
N ASN A 102 9.55 -1.12 -10.62
CA ASN A 102 10.17 -2.25 -9.94
C ASN A 102 11.31 -1.82 -9.02
N GLY A 103 11.24 -2.24 -7.76
CA GLY A 103 12.22 -1.89 -6.73
C GLY A 103 12.08 -0.49 -6.15
N LEU A 104 11.14 0.33 -6.65
CA LEU A 104 10.91 1.68 -6.12
C LEU A 104 10.45 1.62 -4.67
N ALA A 105 11.02 2.48 -3.84
CA ALA A 105 10.53 2.79 -2.51
C ALA A 105 10.55 4.30 -2.29
N LEU A 106 9.42 4.87 -1.90
CA LEU A 106 9.29 6.31 -1.69
C LEU A 106 8.45 6.64 -0.45
N ASP A 107 8.73 7.82 0.11
CA ASP A 107 8.02 8.35 1.28
C ASP A 107 7.10 9.49 0.85
N LYS A 108 5.80 9.37 1.16
CA LYS A 108 4.78 10.37 0.90
C LYS A 108 4.35 11.05 2.19
N ALA A 109 4.59 12.34 2.29
CA ALA A 109 4.06 13.16 3.38
C ALA A 109 2.63 13.60 3.06
N VAL A 110 1.75 13.54 4.07
CA VAL A 110 0.38 14.07 3.99
C VAL A 110 0.36 15.44 4.64
N SER A 111 -0.06 16.45 3.89
CA SER A 111 -0.13 17.82 4.36
C SER A 111 -1.12 17.99 5.51
N GLY A 112 -0.76 18.76 6.53
CA GLY A 112 -1.65 19.19 7.60
C GLY A 112 -1.74 18.28 8.82
N ASN A 113 -1.28 17.02 8.76
CA ASN A 113 -1.36 16.09 9.89
C ASN A 113 -0.01 15.49 10.35
N GLY A 114 1.10 15.85 9.68
CA GLY A 114 2.45 15.34 10.00
C GLY A 114 2.65 13.84 9.73
N ARG A 115 1.69 13.17 9.09
CA ARG A 115 1.79 11.76 8.76
C ARG A 115 2.65 11.56 7.52
N ARG A 116 3.44 10.49 7.56
CA ARG A 116 4.26 10.05 6.42
C ARG A 116 4.09 8.55 6.21
N TYR A 117 3.90 8.18 4.97
CA TYR A 117 3.72 6.80 4.54
C TYR A 117 4.85 6.40 3.62
N ARG A 118 5.27 5.15 3.72
CA ARG A 118 6.19 4.52 2.76
C ARG A 118 5.40 3.65 1.82
N ALA A 119 5.64 3.84 0.50
CA ALA A 119 5.17 2.98 -0.56
C ALA A 119 6.36 2.19 -1.12
N GLN A 120 6.19 0.88 -1.28
CA GLN A 120 7.19 -0.01 -1.87
C GLN A 120 6.54 -0.81 -2.98
N PHE A 121 7.20 -0.87 -4.12
CA PHE A 121 6.72 -1.49 -5.34
C PHE A 121 7.60 -2.67 -5.73
N SER A 122 6.99 -3.68 -6.35
CA SER A 122 7.68 -4.73 -7.06
C SER A 122 6.88 -5.12 -8.29
N VAL A 123 7.55 -5.26 -9.44
CA VAL A 123 6.93 -5.69 -10.69
C VAL A 123 7.50 -7.03 -11.09
N SER A 124 6.66 -7.91 -11.61
CA SER A 124 7.06 -9.23 -12.08
C SER A 124 6.17 -9.67 -13.23
N TYR A 125 6.72 -10.50 -14.12
CA TYR A 125 5.90 -11.27 -15.03
C TYR A 125 5.10 -12.32 -14.26
N ILE A 126 3.89 -12.59 -14.69
CA ILE A 126 3.02 -13.62 -14.08
C ILE A 126 2.55 -14.63 -15.12
N ASP A 127 2.10 -15.78 -14.64
CA ASP A 127 1.45 -16.78 -15.51
C ASP A 127 0.11 -16.21 -16.02
N PRO A 128 -0.13 -16.16 -17.34
CA PRO A 128 -1.39 -15.67 -17.89
C PRO A 128 -2.62 -16.46 -17.44
N ASN A 129 -2.45 -17.72 -17.00
CA ASN A 129 -3.53 -18.58 -16.53
C ASN A 129 -3.74 -18.51 -15.01
N ASP A 130 -2.73 -18.03 -14.26
CA ASP A 130 -2.80 -17.88 -12.80
C ASP A 130 -2.05 -16.62 -12.36
N ALA A 131 -2.79 -15.56 -12.13
CA ALA A 131 -2.24 -14.27 -11.71
C ALA A 131 -1.54 -14.30 -10.35
N SER A 132 -1.65 -15.37 -9.57
CA SER A 132 -0.94 -15.53 -8.30
C SER A 132 0.50 -16.02 -8.49
N LEU A 133 0.81 -16.65 -9.63
CA LEU A 133 2.11 -17.25 -9.90
C LEU A 133 3.02 -16.31 -10.66
N VAL A 134 4.19 -16.03 -10.06
CA VAL A 134 5.27 -15.28 -10.70
C VAL A 134 5.93 -16.16 -11.75
N SER A 135 6.10 -15.64 -12.97
CA SER A 135 6.80 -16.30 -14.06
C SER A 135 8.29 -15.95 -14.06
N ALA A 136 9.16 -16.93 -14.17
CA ALA A 136 10.59 -16.73 -14.38
C ALA A 136 10.94 -16.37 -15.83
N THR A 137 9.98 -16.41 -16.74
CA THR A 137 10.12 -16.10 -18.16
C THR A 137 9.20 -14.94 -18.53
N ARG A 138 9.49 -14.27 -19.65
CA ARG A 138 8.65 -13.21 -20.21
C ARG A 138 7.28 -13.75 -20.55
N THR A 139 6.25 -12.97 -20.25
CA THR A 139 4.86 -13.21 -20.64
C THR A 139 4.24 -11.91 -21.12
N TYR A 140 3.03 -11.96 -21.68
CA TYR A 140 2.27 -10.75 -22.03
C TYR A 140 1.48 -10.19 -20.84
N VAL A 141 1.81 -10.57 -19.60
CA VAL A 141 1.15 -10.05 -18.39
C VAL A 141 2.21 -9.76 -17.33
N LYS A 142 2.22 -8.51 -16.85
CA LYS A 142 3.01 -8.08 -15.69
C LYS A 142 2.08 -7.81 -14.51
N ARG A 143 2.56 -8.00 -13.30
CA ARG A 143 1.88 -7.64 -12.06
C ARG A 143 2.78 -6.75 -11.22
N MET A 144 2.22 -5.63 -10.78
CA MET A 144 2.79 -4.76 -9.76
C MET A 144 2.18 -5.11 -8.41
N ASP A 145 3.00 -5.37 -7.42
CA ASP A 145 2.61 -5.52 -6.02
C ASP A 145 3.06 -4.27 -5.25
N LEU A 146 2.11 -3.58 -4.64
CA LEU A 146 2.31 -2.35 -3.87
C LEU A 146 2.03 -2.61 -2.39
N LYS A 147 2.96 -2.18 -1.53
CA LYS A 147 2.82 -2.19 -0.07
C LYS A 147 2.92 -0.77 0.45
N ILE A 148 1.96 -0.36 1.28
CA ILE A 148 1.96 0.96 1.90
C ILE A 148 1.77 0.81 3.40
N TRP A 149 2.53 1.58 4.19
CA TRP A 149 2.41 1.64 5.64
C TRP A 149 2.85 2.99 6.17
N ARG A 150 2.30 3.37 7.33
CA ARG A 150 2.69 4.60 8.02
C ARG A 150 4.07 4.45 8.67
N ILE A 151 4.92 5.45 8.47
CA ILE A 151 6.25 5.54 9.09
C ILE A 151 6.36 6.66 10.12
N LEU A 152 5.53 7.71 10.03
CA LEU A 152 5.50 8.82 10.99
C LEU A 152 4.06 9.30 11.24
N PRO A 153 3.70 9.58 12.51
CA PRO A 153 4.34 9.10 13.71
C PRO A 153 4.31 7.58 13.76
N PRO A 154 5.27 6.91 14.39
CA PRO A 154 5.27 5.45 14.47
C PRO A 154 4.00 4.95 15.18
N LEU A 155 3.45 3.85 14.70
CA LEU A 155 2.31 3.20 15.34
C LEU A 155 2.69 2.72 16.74
N ARG A 156 1.79 2.91 17.70
CA ARG A 156 2.02 2.49 19.11
C ARG A 156 2.12 0.97 19.26
N SER A 157 1.57 0.23 18.34
CA SER A 157 1.78 -1.22 18.20
C SER A 157 2.03 -1.52 16.72
N SER A 158 3.24 -1.92 16.38
CA SER A 158 3.56 -2.39 15.03
C SER A 158 3.03 -3.82 14.86
N SER A 159 1.75 -3.98 14.59
CA SER A 159 1.27 -5.24 14.07
C SER A 159 1.46 -5.22 12.55
N ALA A 160 1.90 -6.37 12.00
CA ALA A 160 2.03 -6.54 10.54
C ALA A 160 0.69 -6.35 9.78
N SER A 161 -0.41 -6.16 10.51
CA SER A 161 -1.75 -5.89 9.98
C SER A 161 -1.95 -4.45 9.48
N ASP A 162 -1.05 -3.53 9.82
CA ASP A 162 -1.19 -2.11 9.48
C ASP A 162 -0.52 -1.76 8.14
N THR A 163 -0.26 -2.75 7.30
CA THR A 163 0.28 -2.57 5.95
C THR A 163 -0.80 -2.86 4.92
N LEU A 164 -1.18 -1.86 4.14
CA LEU A 164 -2.03 -2.05 2.97
C LEU A 164 -1.23 -2.75 1.88
N LYS A 165 -1.82 -3.78 1.27
CA LYS A 165 -1.26 -4.47 0.10
C LYS A 165 -2.27 -4.40 -1.03
N MET A 166 -1.84 -3.95 -2.19
CA MET A 166 -2.63 -3.92 -3.41
C MET A 166 -1.80 -4.46 -4.57
N SER A 167 -2.48 -5.03 -5.55
CA SER A 167 -1.83 -5.54 -6.76
C SER A 167 -2.59 -5.07 -7.99
N LEU A 168 -1.84 -4.79 -9.05
CA LEU A 168 -2.36 -4.42 -10.36
C LEU A 168 -1.75 -5.35 -11.41
N ALA A 169 -2.57 -5.98 -12.23
CA ALA A 169 -2.10 -6.73 -13.39
C ALA A 169 -2.31 -5.90 -14.66
N MET A 170 -1.29 -5.84 -15.50
CA MET A 170 -1.31 -5.19 -16.81
C MET A 170 -1.01 -6.22 -17.88
N GLY A 171 -1.84 -6.27 -18.91
CA GLY A 171 -1.67 -7.16 -20.05
C GLY A 171 -1.34 -6.38 -21.31
N TYR A 172 -0.43 -6.92 -22.14
CA TYR A 172 -0.22 -6.40 -23.47
C TYR A 172 -1.25 -7.00 -24.44
N PHE A 173 -2.05 -6.15 -25.05
CA PHE A 173 -3.02 -6.53 -26.07
C PHE A 173 -2.82 -5.64 -27.30
N HIS A 174 -2.63 -6.27 -28.44
CA HIS A 174 -2.63 -5.56 -29.72
C HIS A 174 -3.92 -5.89 -30.47
N PHE A 175 -4.61 -4.85 -30.92
CA PHE A 175 -5.81 -4.99 -31.75
C PHE A 175 -5.43 -4.56 -33.16
N ASP A 176 -5.51 -5.50 -34.10
CA ASP A 176 -5.34 -5.27 -35.54
C ASP A 176 -6.51 -4.49 -36.14
#